data_7e3a44adb2cd2f404fee7fb9aff0a694
#
_entry.id   7e3a44adb2cd2f404fee7fb9aff0a694
#
_cell.length_a   1.000
_cell.length_b   1.000
_cell.length_c   1.000
_cell.angle_alpha   90.00
_cell.angle_beta   90.00
_cell.angle_gamma   90.00
#
_symmetry.space_group_name_H-M   'P 1'
#
loop_
_entity.id
_entity.type
_entity.pdbx_description
1 polymer ?
#
loop_
_entity_poly.entity_id
_entity_poly.type
_entity_poly.pdbx_seq_one_letter_code
_entity_poly.pdbx_strand_id
1 'polypeptide(L)'
;MSKEDIQEYFKLRMVEALHKDTLDSFRVRTNNVISILHELSQILDGWLEGNIKRLETVDFCIKEAKELINKDECIVFSFLNKQVLMEELDSYIANSRQKKNEADIAGTKQLLFLIDTIYSSNNLIYLKKCIEKIHELLSLETDIPDTDFVPTIDNINYYISSLCCEFLRLGYSRVYLYTYFKVFLENKKNIPFETAFSNMRENFLSNTEKDFTVIFKLEFQDKVAAQRATYKITNIVEKLPPDIQNLITRQRSYKISNDFIRYYVVNKKALDTGIVTRLAYEDLSNDFDFNLEDIANLKMPSTALVINDSFIRNEKVYYFDNEEDIVVTESQPLGETIDNIKQKTLSKDILDRLYSALRHLRIGDQQTEIEQRFINYWIALEFIFASPHSSESTFERIKKYLPEILECCYVKRNILYINNVSSTNYKCL
;
A
#
# COMPACT_ATOMS: atom_id res chain seq x y z
N MET A 1 25.13 -22.09 1.89
CA MET A 1 23.99 -21.74 1.01
C MET A 1 24.55 -21.36 -0.34
N SER A 2 24.11 -22.01 -1.41
CA SER A 2 24.62 -21.76 -2.76
C SER A 2 24.12 -20.43 -3.34
N LYS A 3 24.73 -19.98 -4.42
CA LYS A 3 24.28 -18.78 -5.17
C LYS A 3 22.83 -18.96 -5.66
N GLU A 4 22.49 -20.13 -6.14
CA GLU A 4 21.16 -20.46 -6.64
C GLU A 4 20.12 -20.39 -5.51
N ASP A 5 20.45 -20.88 -4.32
CA ASP A 5 19.56 -20.81 -3.15
C ASP A 5 19.27 -19.38 -2.74
N ILE A 6 20.27 -18.49 -2.79
CA ILE A 6 20.11 -17.07 -2.46
C ILE A 6 19.23 -16.36 -3.50
N GLN A 7 19.43 -16.67 -4.78
CA GLN A 7 18.61 -16.12 -5.85
C GLN A 7 17.16 -16.58 -5.77
N GLU A 8 16.94 -17.85 -5.42
CA GLU A 8 15.60 -18.38 -5.20
C GLU A 8 14.94 -17.76 -3.97
N TYR A 9 15.70 -17.61 -2.88
CA TYR A 9 15.24 -16.89 -1.69
C TYR A 9 14.80 -15.47 -2.01
N PHE A 10 15.59 -14.71 -2.79
CA PHE A 10 15.22 -13.36 -3.22
C PHE A 10 13.88 -13.33 -3.95
N LYS A 11 13.67 -14.22 -4.93
CA LYS A 11 12.42 -14.29 -5.71
C LYS A 11 11.21 -14.58 -4.81
N LEU A 12 11.34 -15.60 -3.95
CA LEU A 12 10.28 -15.98 -3.01
C LEU A 12 9.97 -14.85 -2.03
N ARG A 13 11.00 -14.18 -1.51
CA ARG A 13 10.85 -13.10 -0.55
C ARG A 13 10.24 -11.85 -1.17
N MET A 14 10.54 -11.52 -2.43
CA MET A 14 9.89 -10.44 -3.15
C MET A 14 8.38 -10.69 -3.33
N VAL A 15 8.00 -11.91 -3.72
CA VAL A 15 6.58 -12.29 -3.84
C VAL A 15 5.88 -12.25 -2.49
N GLU A 16 6.53 -12.77 -1.44
CA GLU A 16 5.99 -12.71 -0.08
C GLU A 16 5.82 -11.26 0.41
N ALA A 17 6.84 -10.43 0.23
CA ALA A 17 6.83 -9.03 0.68
C ALA A 17 5.68 -8.22 0.05
N LEU A 18 5.32 -8.53 -1.20
CA LEU A 18 4.27 -7.84 -1.95
C LEU A 18 2.89 -8.51 -1.82
N HIS A 19 2.82 -9.66 -1.14
CA HIS A 19 1.55 -10.33 -0.91
C HIS A 19 0.68 -9.51 0.07
N LYS A 20 -0.61 -9.43 -0.19
CA LYS A 20 -1.54 -8.61 0.59
C LYS A 20 -1.48 -8.87 2.10
N ASP A 21 -1.44 -10.14 2.48
CA ASP A 21 -1.47 -10.54 3.89
C ASP A 21 -0.13 -10.28 4.62
N THR A 22 0.96 -10.03 3.87
CA THR A 22 2.28 -9.82 4.46
C THR A 22 2.46 -8.39 4.96
N LEU A 23 1.89 -7.41 4.28
CA LEU A 23 1.92 -6.01 4.72
C LEU A 23 1.23 -5.84 6.09
N ASP A 24 0.14 -6.58 6.32
CA ASP A 24 -0.59 -6.55 7.59
C ASP A 24 0.11 -7.32 8.73
N SER A 25 1.15 -8.09 8.43
CA SER A 25 1.82 -8.97 9.40
C SER A 25 3.10 -8.41 10.00
N PHE A 26 3.44 -7.15 9.76
CA PHE A 26 4.68 -6.49 10.20
C PHE A 26 5.98 -7.18 9.75
N ARG A 27 5.93 -8.05 8.75
CA ARG A 27 7.09 -8.77 8.22
C ARG A 27 7.90 -7.94 7.23
N VAL A 28 7.32 -6.86 6.72
CA VAL A 28 7.95 -5.93 5.80
C VAL A 28 7.93 -4.55 6.45
N ARG A 29 9.03 -3.84 6.39
CA ARG A 29 9.05 -2.43 6.81
C ARG A 29 8.22 -1.62 5.81
N THR A 30 7.41 -0.73 6.32
CA THR A 30 6.62 0.19 5.50
C THR A 30 7.41 1.43 5.10
N ASN A 31 8.53 1.71 5.77
CA ASN A 31 9.42 2.84 5.49
C ASN A 31 10.83 2.40 5.10
N ASN A 32 11.40 3.09 4.11
CA ASN A 32 12.83 3.15 3.83
C ASN A 32 13.36 4.56 4.16
N VAL A 33 14.65 4.81 3.92
CA VAL A 33 15.25 6.12 4.23
C VAL A 33 14.59 7.25 3.46
N ILE A 34 14.21 7.05 2.20
CA ILE A 34 13.61 8.11 1.37
C ILE A 34 12.17 8.40 1.81
N SER A 35 11.38 7.35 2.08
CA SER A 35 10.00 7.54 2.51
C SER A 35 9.90 8.20 3.89
N ILE A 36 10.78 7.82 4.84
CA ILE A 36 10.79 8.44 6.17
C ILE A 36 11.26 9.89 6.15
N LEU A 37 12.20 10.25 5.26
CA LEU A 37 12.59 11.65 5.07
C LEU A 37 11.43 12.48 4.50
N HIS A 38 10.67 11.92 3.57
CA HIS A 38 9.46 12.58 3.06
C HIS A 38 8.40 12.74 4.14
N GLU A 39 8.13 11.70 4.93
CA GLU A 39 7.20 11.76 6.05
C GLU A 39 7.65 12.81 7.09
N LEU A 40 8.96 12.84 7.41
CA LEU A 40 9.52 13.82 8.34
C LEU A 40 9.35 15.26 7.81
N SER A 41 9.56 15.48 6.51
CA SER A 41 9.30 16.78 5.88
C SER A 41 7.84 17.22 6.09
N GLN A 42 6.88 16.35 5.79
CA GLN A 42 5.46 16.64 5.99
C GLN A 42 5.10 16.90 7.47
N ILE A 43 5.70 16.14 8.39
CA ILE A 43 5.47 16.33 9.84
C ILE A 43 6.03 17.68 10.31
N LEU A 44 7.21 18.07 9.83
CA LEU A 44 7.82 19.36 10.16
C LEU A 44 7.03 20.54 9.57
N ASP A 45 6.51 20.42 8.36
CA ASP A 45 5.61 21.40 7.78
C ASP A 45 4.31 21.53 8.60
N GLY A 46 3.68 20.40 8.93
CA GLY A 46 2.50 20.39 9.80
C GLY A 46 2.76 20.95 11.20
N TRP A 47 4.00 20.80 11.72
CA TRP A 47 4.43 21.41 12.98
C TRP A 47 4.55 22.94 12.85
N LEU A 48 5.12 23.44 11.75
CA LEU A 48 5.20 24.89 11.47
C LEU A 48 3.83 25.54 11.31
N GLU A 49 2.90 24.85 10.67
CA GLU A 49 1.53 25.31 10.46
C GLU A 49 0.64 25.20 11.71
N GLY A 50 1.12 24.52 12.76
CA GLY A 50 0.36 24.27 13.98
C GLY A 50 -0.70 23.17 13.84
N ASN A 51 -0.72 22.41 12.74
CA ASN A 51 -1.57 21.24 12.54
C ASN A 51 -1.14 20.08 13.44
N ILE A 52 0.18 19.90 13.61
CA ILE A 52 0.77 18.97 14.57
C ILE A 52 1.10 19.74 15.85
N LYS A 53 0.48 19.33 16.97
CA LYS A 53 0.58 20.03 18.26
C LYS A 53 1.48 19.33 19.27
N ARG A 54 1.95 18.13 18.99
CA ARG A 54 2.72 17.31 19.92
C ARG A 54 4.13 17.08 19.39
N LEU A 55 5.11 17.52 20.15
CA LEU A 55 6.53 17.32 19.82
C LEU A 55 6.88 15.82 19.76
N GLU A 56 6.20 14.98 20.53
CA GLU A 56 6.44 13.53 20.53
C GLU A 56 6.24 12.91 19.13
N THR A 57 5.35 13.46 18.30
CA THR A 57 5.16 12.99 16.92
C THR A 57 6.41 13.24 16.08
N VAL A 58 7.00 14.44 16.21
CA VAL A 58 8.23 14.81 15.52
C VAL A 58 9.42 13.98 16.04
N ASP A 59 9.55 13.85 17.38
CA ASP A 59 10.61 13.06 18.03
C ASP A 59 10.57 11.59 17.58
N PHE A 60 9.38 11.02 17.46
CA PHE A 60 9.19 9.62 17.02
C PHE A 60 9.67 9.43 15.59
N CYS A 61 9.24 10.29 14.67
CA CYS A 61 9.65 10.23 13.27
C CYS A 61 11.16 10.43 13.09
N ILE A 62 11.75 11.38 13.84
CA ILE A 62 13.21 11.58 13.82
C ILE A 62 13.96 10.35 14.30
N LYS A 63 13.49 9.67 15.35
CA LYS A 63 14.13 8.44 15.84
C LYS A 63 14.11 7.34 14.81
N GLU A 64 12.95 7.14 14.14
CA GLU A 64 12.84 6.17 13.05
C GLU A 64 13.75 6.53 11.86
N ALA A 65 13.76 7.81 11.45
CA ALA A 65 14.65 8.30 10.40
C ALA A 65 16.11 8.03 10.73
N LYS A 66 16.55 8.31 11.95
CA LYS A 66 17.92 8.04 12.41
C LYS A 66 18.27 6.56 12.36
N GLU A 67 17.36 5.69 12.80
CA GLU A 67 17.59 4.24 12.75
C GLU A 67 17.77 3.76 11.30
N LEU A 68 16.91 4.19 10.39
CA LEU A 68 16.99 3.83 8.98
C LEU A 68 18.24 4.41 8.30
N ILE A 69 18.55 5.70 8.50
CA ILE A 69 19.74 6.35 7.95
C ILE A 69 21.02 5.64 8.44
N ASN A 70 21.07 5.20 9.69
CA ASN A 70 22.25 4.51 10.22
C ASN A 70 22.51 3.18 9.54
N LYS A 71 21.49 2.42 9.22
CA LYS A 71 21.59 1.08 8.61
C LYS A 71 21.77 1.13 7.10
N ASP A 72 21.34 2.21 6.46
CA ASP A 72 21.30 2.29 5.00
C ASP A 72 22.66 2.71 4.41
N GLU A 73 23.09 1.96 3.39
CA GLU A 73 24.32 2.24 2.62
C GLU A 73 24.03 2.83 1.23
N CYS A 74 22.74 2.87 0.83
CA CYS A 74 22.34 3.28 -0.51
C CYS A 74 22.02 4.77 -0.63
N ILE A 75 21.76 5.45 0.50
CA ILE A 75 21.48 6.87 0.49
C ILE A 75 22.72 7.68 0.12
N VAL A 76 22.55 8.62 -0.79
CA VAL A 76 23.63 9.50 -1.26
C VAL A 76 23.51 10.86 -0.58
N PHE A 77 24.59 11.26 0.08
CA PHE A 77 24.74 12.59 0.67
C PHE A 77 25.59 13.45 -0.25
N SER A 78 24.97 14.34 -1.03
CA SER A 78 25.67 15.13 -2.06
C SER A 78 26.47 16.29 -1.50
N PHE A 79 26.10 16.82 -0.31
CA PHE A 79 26.71 18.03 0.27
C PHE A 79 26.76 18.01 1.81
N LEU A 80 26.19 16.99 2.44
CA LEU A 80 26.16 16.86 3.89
C LEU A 80 26.73 15.48 4.30
N ASN A 81 27.59 15.44 5.31
CA ASN A 81 28.01 14.19 5.88
C ASN A 81 26.86 13.56 6.70
N LYS A 82 26.69 12.25 6.60
CA LYS A 82 25.72 11.46 7.39
C LYS A 82 25.77 11.82 8.87
N GLN A 83 26.97 11.94 9.44
CA GLN A 83 27.16 12.28 10.84
C GLN A 83 26.61 13.67 11.17
N VAL A 84 26.84 14.67 10.32
CA VAL A 84 26.33 16.03 10.53
C VAL A 84 24.80 16.04 10.51
N LEU A 85 24.17 15.30 9.58
CA LEU A 85 22.70 15.17 9.58
C LEU A 85 22.20 14.55 10.89
N MET A 86 22.87 13.51 11.39
CA MET A 86 22.49 12.86 12.65
C MET A 86 22.61 13.81 13.84
N GLU A 87 23.67 14.63 13.89
CA GLU A 87 23.89 15.64 14.92
C GLU A 87 22.82 16.75 14.83
N GLU A 88 22.45 17.20 13.62
CA GLU A 88 21.38 18.19 13.41
C GLU A 88 20.02 17.68 13.90
N LEU A 89 19.68 16.42 13.60
CA LEU A 89 18.45 15.80 14.07
C LEU A 89 18.39 15.72 15.62
N ASP A 90 19.53 15.38 16.27
CA ASP A 90 19.62 15.35 17.73
C ASP A 90 19.53 16.74 18.35
N SER A 91 20.23 17.71 17.76
CA SER A 91 20.23 19.10 18.22
C SER A 91 18.84 19.72 18.10
N TYR A 92 18.12 19.42 17.02
CA TYR A 92 16.74 19.89 16.81
C TYR A 92 15.83 19.41 17.95
N ILE A 93 15.84 18.12 18.28
CA ILE A 93 15.01 17.56 19.37
C ILE A 93 15.40 18.16 20.72
N ALA A 94 16.69 18.31 21.02
CA ALA A 94 17.15 18.90 22.26
C ALA A 94 16.67 20.36 22.42
N ASN A 95 16.81 21.16 21.37
CA ASN A 95 16.39 22.56 21.36
C ASN A 95 14.86 22.71 21.46
N SER A 96 14.09 21.89 20.75
CA SER A 96 12.63 21.92 20.77
C SER A 96 12.06 21.55 22.16
N ARG A 97 12.69 20.61 22.88
CA ARG A 97 12.31 20.25 24.25
C ARG A 97 12.58 21.39 25.25
N GLN A 98 13.66 22.13 25.06
CA GLN A 98 13.96 23.29 25.91
C GLN A 98 12.94 24.43 25.74
N LYS A 99 12.35 24.59 24.57
CA LYS A 99 11.33 25.60 24.26
C LYS A 99 9.91 25.22 24.70
N LYS A 100 9.74 24.16 25.47
CA LYS A 100 8.45 23.70 26.02
C LYS A 100 7.36 23.53 24.97
N ASN A 101 7.66 22.85 23.89
CA ASN A 101 6.75 22.57 22.77
C ASN A 101 6.38 23.79 21.92
N GLU A 102 7.04 24.93 22.04
CA GLU A 102 6.96 25.97 21.04
C GLU A 102 7.78 25.62 19.81
N ALA A 103 7.21 25.83 18.62
CA ALA A 103 7.92 25.54 17.37
C ALA A 103 9.19 26.41 17.26
N ASP A 104 10.34 25.79 17.12
CA ASP A 104 11.55 26.48 16.71
C ASP A 104 11.52 26.73 15.21
N ILE A 105 10.85 27.82 14.81
CA ILE A 105 10.59 28.14 13.40
C ILE A 105 11.89 28.16 12.57
N ALA A 106 12.95 28.74 13.10
CA ALA A 106 14.22 28.85 12.38
C ALA A 106 14.89 27.46 12.23
N GLY A 107 15.00 26.70 13.32
CA GLY A 107 15.55 25.35 13.30
C GLY A 107 14.73 24.39 12.47
N THR A 108 13.39 24.49 12.53
CA THR A 108 12.50 23.64 11.70
C THR A 108 12.68 23.92 10.21
N LYS A 109 12.76 25.19 9.80
CA LYS A 109 12.99 25.55 8.38
C LYS A 109 14.37 25.11 7.89
N GLN A 110 15.39 25.20 8.74
CA GLN A 110 16.73 24.72 8.41
C GLN A 110 16.73 23.20 8.21
N LEU A 111 16.12 22.46 9.12
CA LEU A 111 16.02 20.99 9.03
C LEU A 111 15.21 20.56 7.82
N LEU A 112 14.08 21.22 7.53
CA LEU A 112 13.28 21.00 6.33
C LEU A 112 14.12 21.16 5.06
N PHE A 113 14.82 22.27 4.94
CA PHE A 113 15.68 22.54 3.77
C PHE A 113 16.73 21.44 3.57
N LEU A 114 17.36 20.95 4.63
CA LEU A 114 18.33 19.85 4.57
C LEU A 114 17.67 18.56 4.10
N ILE A 115 16.53 18.20 4.69
CA ILE A 115 15.78 16.97 4.36
C ILE A 115 15.31 17.01 2.91
N ASP A 116 14.69 18.09 2.47
CA ASP A 116 14.17 18.23 1.11
C ASP A 116 15.29 18.18 0.07
N THR A 117 16.44 18.74 0.39
CA THR A 117 17.60 18.67 -0.50
C THR A 117 18.15 17.25 -0.61
N ILE A 118 18.23 16.50 0.49
CA ILE A 118 18.64 15.10 0.49
C ILE A 118 17.60 14.25 -0.27
N TYR A 119 16.34 14.43 0.04
CA TYR A 119 15.24 13.73 -0.62
C TYR A 119 15.26 13.95 -2.15
N SER A 120 15.34 15.18 -2.59
CA SER A 120 15.34 15.55 -4.02
C SER A 120 16.58 15.03 -4.75
N SER A 121 17.74 15.05 -4.11
CA SER A 121 19.00 14.55 -4.71
C SER A 121 19.07 13.04 -4.84
N ASN A 122 18.23 12.30 -4.11
CA ASN A 122 18.19 10.83 -4.13
C ASN A 122 17.11 10.24 -5.04
N ASN A 123 16.34 11.07 -5.76
CA ASN A 123 15.32 10.56 -6.69
C ASN A 123 15.93 9.57 -7.69
N LEU A 124 15.36 8.41 -7.87
CA LEU A 124 15.83 7.26 -8.66
C LEU A 124 17.27 6.78 -8.36
N ILE A 125 18.16 7.66 -7.86
CA ILE A 125 19.53 7.29 -7.47
C ILE A 125 19.48 6.25 -6.35
N TYR A 126 18.62 6.47 -5.38
CA TYR A 126 18.42 5.53 -4.28
C TYR A 126 17.90 4.18 -4.76
N LEU A 127 16.86 4.17 -5.62
CA LEU A 127 16.36 2.94 -6.24
C LEU A 127 17.47 2.19 -6.98
N LYS A 128 18.24 2.90 -7.81
CA LYS A 128 19.37 2.33 -8.55
C LYS A 128 20.39 1.68 -7.60
N LYS A 129 20.75 2.38 -6.53
CA LYS A 129 21.71 1.88 -5.52
C LYS A 129 21.19 0.67 -4.75
N CYS A 130 19.90 0.65 -4.40
CA CYS A 130 19.27 -0.52 -3.77
C CYS A 130 19.29 -1.74 -4.70
N ILE A 131 19.00 -1.55 -5.99
CA ILE A 131 19.06 -2.63 -6.99
C ILE A 131 20.50 -3.13 -7.15
N GLU A 132 21.48 -2.23 -7.26
CA GLU A 132 22.90 -2.57 -7.35
C GLU A 132 23.37 -3.36 -6.12
N LYS A 133 22.98 -2.92 -4.92
CA LYS A 133 23.35 -3.59 -3.66
C LYS A 133 22.75 -4.99 -3.55
N ILE A 134 21.49 -5.16 -3.92
CA ILE A 134 20.88 -6.50 -3.98
C ILE A 134 21.61 -7.37 -5.01
N HIS A 135 21.92 -6.83 -6.19
CA HIS A 135 22.64 -7.59 -7.20
C HIS A 135 24.02 -8.07 -6.71
N GLU A 136 24.76 -7.23 -5.99
CA GLU A 136 26.01 -7.60 -5.32
C GLU A 136 25.81 -8.79 -4.40
N LEU A 137 24.82 -8.72 -3.49
CA LEU A 137 24.51 -9.80 -2.55
C LEU A 137 24.09 -11.11 -3.24
N LEU A 138 23.37 -11.04 -4.36
CA LEU A 138 22.90 -12.20 -5.14
C LEU A 138 23.98 -12.76 -6.07
N SER A 139 25.09 -12.04 -6.27
CA SER A 139 26.20 -12.42 -7.16
C SER A 139 27.40 -13.00 -6.44
N LEU A 140 27.31 -13.23 -5.11
CA LEU A 140 28.36 -13.85 -4.34
C LEU A 140 28.73 -15.24 -4.93
N GLU A 141 29.98 -15.42 -5.32
CA GLU A 141 30.44 -16.65 -6.01
C GLU A 141 30.80 -17.78 -5.03
N THR A 142 30.96 -17.46 -3.75
CA THR A 142 31.36 -18.43 -2.71
C THR A 142 30.16 -18.82 -1.85
N ASP A 143 30.12 -20.09 -1.46
CA ASP A 143 29.15 -20.53 -0.45
C ASP A 143 29.31 -19.70 0.82
N ILE A 144 28.19 -19.15 1.30
CA ILE A 144 28.17 -18.35 2.51
C ILE A 144 28.43 -19.28 3.70
N PRO A 145 29.47 -19.02 4.50
CA PRO A 145 29.70 -19.74 5.74
C PRO A 145 28.50 -19.61 6.70
N ASP A 146 28.27 -20.62 7.53
CA ASP A 146 27.17 -20.60 8.51
C ASP A 146 27.21 -19.37 9.43
N THR A 147 28.41 -18.85 9.73
CA THR A 147 28.60 -17.65 10.54
C THR A 147 28.07 -16.37 9.90
N ASP A 148 28.12 -16.28 8.57
CA ASP A 148 27.77 -15.07 7.81
C ASP A 148 26.37 -15.20 7.18
N PHE A 149 25.73 -16.35 7.36
CA PHE A 149 24.42 -16.65 6.79
C PHE A 149 23.33 -15.68 7.28
N VAL A 150 23.16 -15.57 8.59
CA VAL A 150 22.12 -14.71 9.19
C VAL A 150 22.31 -13.23 8.81
N PRO A 151 23.51 -12.63 8.96
CA PRO A 151 23.74 -11.25 8.51
C PRO A 151 23.45 -11.02 7.03
N THR A 152 23.80 -11.97 6.17
CA THR A 152 23.54 -11.85 4.72
C THR A 152 22.06 -11.86 4.41
N ILE A 153 21.30 -12.78 5.01
CA ILE A 153 19.85 -12.87 4.85
C ILE A 153 19.15 -11.61 5.40
N ASP A 154 19.60 -11.09 6.53
CA ASP A 154 19.07 -9.86 7.12
C ASP A 154 19.30 -8.65 6.21
N ASN A 155 20.47 -8.56 5.57
CA ASN A 155 20.77 -7.53 4.59
C ASN A 155 19.89 -7.66 3.35
N ILE A 156 19.70 -8.87 2.81
CA ILE A 156 18.81 -9.11 1.68
C ILE A 156 17.37 -8.69 2.05
N ASN A 157 16.87 -9.08 3.21
CA ASN A 157 15.54 -8.70 3.69
C ASN A 157 15.39 -7.18 3.85
N TYR A 158 16.43 -6.52 4.37
CA TYR A 158 16.43 -5.06 4.50
C TYR A 158 16.28 -4.38 3.14
N TYR A 159 17.08 -4.77 2.14
CA TYR A 159 17.01 -4.15 0.81
C TYR A 159 15.78 -4.56 0.01
N ILE A 160 15.24 -5.76 0.19
CA ILE A 160 13.94 -6.15 -0.37
C ILE A 160 12.84 -5.22 0.17
N SER A 161 12.79 -5.02 1.49
CA SER A 161 11.82 -4.10 2.10
C SER A 161 12.00 -2.68 1.57
N SER A 162 13.24 -2.20 1.45
CA SER A 162 13.55 -0.88 0.91
C SER A 162 13.13 -0.73 -0.55
N LEU A 163 13.32 -1.77 -1.39
CA LEU A 163 12.85 -1.78 -2.77
C LEU A 163 11.31 -1.76 -2.85
N CYS A 164 10.63 -2.56 -2.05
CA CYS A 164 9.16 -2.58 -2.03
C CYS A 164 8.61 -1.19 -1.66
N CYS A 165 9.15 -0.55 -0.62
CA CYS A 165 8.77 0.82 -0.23
C CYS A 165 9.03 1.81 -1.36
N GLU A 166 10.18 1.71 -2.04
CA GLU A 166 10.56 2.63 -3.10
C GLU A 166 9.68 2.48 -4.34
N PHE A 167 9.35 1.25 -4.74
CA PHE A 167 8.42 1.03 -5.85
C PHE A 167 7.03 1.62 -5.56
N LEU A 168 6.52 1.43 -4.34
CA LEU A 168 5.24 1.99 -3.92
C LEU A 168 5.29 3.53 -3.88
N ARG A 169 6.38 4.11 -3.36
CA ARG A 169 6.61 5.57 -3.33
C ARG A 169 6.65 6.17 -4.73
N LEU A 170 7.27 5.48 -5.68
CA LEU A 170 7.35 5.91 -7.08
C LEU A 170 6.00 5.82 -7.80
N GLY A 171 5.01 5.20 -7.19
CA GLY A 171 3.64 5.14 -7.72
C GLY A 171 3.31 3.84 -8.45
N TYR A 172 4.07 2.76 -8.26
CA TYR A 172 3.65 1.44 -8.73
C TYR A 172 2.57 0.85 -7.83
N SER A 173 1.56 0.20 -8.40
CA SER A 173 0.57 -0.51 -7.62
C SER A 173 1.14 -1.81 -7.05
N ARG A 174 0.75 -2.15 -5.81
CA ARG A 174 1.15 -3.41 -5.16
C ARG A 174 0.75 -4.64 -5.99
N VAL A 175 -0.46 -4.61 -6.56
CA VAL A 175 -0.97 -5.71 -7.39
C VAL A 175 -0.12 -5.92 -8.65
N TYR A 176 0.28 -4.84 -9.31
CA TYR A 176 1.19 -4.93 -10.45
C TYR A 176 2.54 -5.51 -10.03
N LEU A 177 3.14 -4.99 -8.96
CA LEU A 177 4.41 -5.47 -8.43
C LEU A 177 4.34 -6.96 -8.05
N TYR A 178 3.32 -7.37 -7.30
CA TYR A 178 3.10 -8.77 -6.94
C TYR A 178 3.01 -9.67 -8.17
N THR A 179 2.21 -9.28 -9.16
CA THR A 179 2.04 -10.04 -10.40
C THR A 179 3.35 -10.11 -11.18
N TYR A 180 4.09 -9.01 -11.27
CA TYR A 180 5.39 -8.95 -11.93
C TYR A 180 6.39 -9.92 -11.29
N PHE A 181 6.57 -9.85 -9.96
CA PHE A 181 7.51 -10.71 -9.24
C PHE A 181 7.05 -12.17 -9.17
N LYS A 182 5.76 -12.45 -9.19
CA LYS A 182 5.24 -13.80 -9.34
C LYS A 182 5.61 -14.41 -10.69
N VAL A 183 5.48 -13.66 -11.80
CA VAL A 183 5.94 -14.10 -13.13
C VAL A 183 7.46 -14.28 -13.15
N PHE A 184 8.20 -13.40 -12.48
CA PHE A 184 9.66 -13.49 -12.34
C PHE A 184 10.06 -14.75 -11.56
N LEU A 185 9.35 -15.10 -10.48
CA LEU A 185 9.57 -16.32 -9.71
C LEU A 185 9.26 -17.59 -10.54
N GLU A 186 8.08 -17.62 -11.18
CA GLU A 186 7.65 -18.81 -11.94
C GLU A 186 8.56 -19.10 -13.14
N ASN A 187 9.20 -18.10 -13.71
CA ASN A 187 10.17 -18.18 -14.82
C ASN A 187 9.79 -19.21 -15.91
N LYS A 188 8.54 -19.23 -16.35
CA LYS A 188 8.00 -20.19 -17.32
C LYS A 188 8.76 -20.25 -18.66
N LYS A 189 9.57 -19.20 -18.96
CA LYS A 189 10.40 -19.12 -20.17
C LYS A 189 11.83 -19.61 -19.96
N ASN A 190 12.17 -20.07 -18.77
CA ASN A 190 13.54 -20.51 -18.40
C ASN A 190 14.62 -19.49 -18.72
N ILE A 191 14.36 -18.20 -18.47
CA ILE A 191 15.31 -17.12 -18.69
C ILE A 191 16.40 -17.19 -17.60
N PRO A 192 17.69 -17.10 -17.92
CA PRO A 192 18.74 -17.02 -16.92
C PRO A 192 18.50 -15.88 -15.92
N PHE A 193 18.84 -16.09 -14.65
CA PHE A 193 18.58 -15.13 -13.58
C PHE A 193 19.15 -13.74 -13.90
N GLU A 194 20.39 -13.66 -14.35
CA GLU A 194 21.07 -12.40 -14.67
C GLU A 194 20.32 -11.61 -15.77
N THR A 195 19.80 -12.31 -16.78
CA THR A 195 19.00 -11.67 -17.84
C THR A 195 17.66 -11.20 -17.30
N ALA A 196 16.99 -12.01 -16.47
CA ALA A 196 15.71 -11.65 -15.87
C ALA A 196 15.88 -10.46 -14.90
N PHE A 197 16.98 -10.44 -14.14
CA PHE A 197 17.31 -9.36 -13.22
C PHE A 197 17.64 -8.04 -13.95
N SER A 198 18.41 -8.13 -15.06
CA SER A 198 18.68 -6.97 -15.92
C SER A 198 17.41 -6.37 -16.51
N ASN A 199 16.50 -7.22 -17.01
CA ASN A 199 15.19 -6.77 -17.52
C ASN A 199 14.35 -6.10 -16.43
N MET A 200 14.35 -6.64 -15.19
CA MET A 200 13.71 -6.02 -14.04
C MET A 200 14.30 -4.63 -13.76
N ARG A 201 15.62 -4.54 -13.68
CA ARG A 201 16.33 -3.27 -13.45
C ARG A 201 15.98 -2.22 -14.50
N GLU A 202 16.03 -2.56 -15.77
CA GLU A 202 15.69 -1.66 -16.89
C GLU A 202 14.23 -1.21 -16.80
N ASN A 203 13.31 -2.13 -16.55
CA ASN A 203 11.88 -1.83 -16.44
C ASN A 203 11.59 -0.79 -15.34
N PHE A 204 12.16 -0.97 -14.16
CA PHE A 204 11.87 -0.08 -13.03
C PHE A 204 12.69 1.21 -13.04
N LEU A 205 13.92 1.21 -13.58
CA LEU A 205 14.71 2.43 -13.70
C LEU A 205 14.25 3.35 -14.84
N SER A 206 13.56 2.82 -15.85
CA SER A 206 12.96 3.67 -16.89
C SER A 206 11.89 4.59 -16.29
N ASN A 207 11.16 4.12 -15.28
CA ASN A 207 10.10 4.85 -14.56
C ASN A 207 9.23 5.71 -15.49
N THR A 208 8.89 5.14 -16.67
CA THR A 208 8.20 5.87 -17.73
C THR A 208 6.71 5.63 -17.66
N GLU A 209 5.96 6.69 -17.46
CA GLU A 209 4.50 6.64 -17.58
C GLU A 209 4.09 6.29 -19.01
N LYS A 210 3.06 5.47 -19.11
CA LYS A 210 2.45 5.02 -20.36
C LYS A 210 1.07 5.63 -20.52
N ASP A 211 0.67 5.87 -21.76
CA ASP A 211 -0.68 6.31 -22.05
C ASP A 211 -1.65 5.12 -22.01
N PHE A 212 -2.77 5.30 -21.30
CA PHE A 212 -3.83 4.30 -21.20
C PHE A 212 -5.18 4.94 -21.49
N THR A 213 -6.06 4.19 -22.15
CA THR A 213 -7.49 4.46 -22.20
C THR A 213 -8.20 3.51 -21.23
N VAL A 214 -8.91 4.06 -20.26
CA VAL A 214 -9.68 3.29 -19.28
C VAL A 214 -11.16 3.46 -19.55
N ILE A 215 -11.89 2.35 -19.55
CA ILE A 215 -13.31 2.30 -19.87
C ILE A 215 -14.05 1.57 -18.76
N PHE A 216 -14.98 2.27 -18.13
CA PHE A 216 -15.96 1.66 -17.22
C PHE A 216 -17.29 1.49 -17.92
N LYS A 217 -17.88 0.32 -17.76
CA LYS A 217 -19.25 0.06 -18.17
C LYS A 217 -20.19 0.43 -17.02
N LEU A 218 -21.07 1.39 -17.26
CA LEU A 218 -22.04 1.90 -16.30
C LEU A 218 -23.42 1.35 -16.61
N GLU A 219 -24.08 0.81 -15.60
CA GLU A 219 -25.45 0.29 -15.71
C GLU A 219 -26.39 1.15 -14.87
N PHE A 220 -27.26 1.91 -15.53
CA PHE A 220 -28.24 2.77 -14.90
C PHE A 220 -29.56 2.03 -14.70
N GLN A 221 -30.36 2.45 -13.73
CA GLN A 221 -31.69 1.84 -13.49
C GLN A 221 -32.69 2.15 -14.56
N ASP A 222 -32.59 3.33 -15.18
CA ASP A 222 -33.52 3.75 -16.23
C ASP A 222 -32.83 4.60 -17.33
N LYS A 223 -33.54 4.75 -18.45
CA LYS A 223 -33.05 5.50 -19.61
C LYS A 223 -32.89 7.00 -19.33
N VAL A 224 -33.69 7.58 -18.45
CA VAL A 224 -33.67 9.01 -18.16
C VAL A 224 -32.40 9.33 -17.36
N ALA A 225 -32.08 8.50 -16.36
CA ALA A 225 -30.84 8.63 -15.59
C ALA A 225 -29.60 8.48 -16.50
N ALA A 226 -29.60 7.50 -17.41
CA ALA A 226 -28.52 7.30 -18.38
C ALA A 226 -28.34 8.50 -19.32
N GLN A 227 -29.42 9.08 -19.81
CA GLN A 227 -29.40 10.27 -20.68
C GLN A 227 -28.91 11.52 -19.91
N ARG A 228 -29.39 11.71 -18.67
CA ARG A 228 -28.95 12.80 -17.80
C ARG A 228 -27.45 12.72 -17.53
N ALA A 229 -26.92 11.54 -17.20
CA ALA A 229 -25.50 11.33 -16.99
C ALA A 229 -24.68 11.67 -18.23
N THR A 230 -25.10 11.21 -19.41
CA THR A 230 -24.45 11.55 -20.69
C THR A 230 -24.45 13.05 -20.99
N TYR A 231 -25.49 13.76 -20.59
CA TYR A 231 -25.57 15.22 -20.79
C TYR A 231 -24.70 15.99 -19.81
N LYS A 232 -24.61 15.57 -18.54
CA LYS A 232 -23.91 16.28 -17.47
C LYS A 232 -22.42 15.97 -17.43
N ILE A 233 -22.00 14.76 -17.75
CA ILE A 233 -20.61 14.29 -17.60
C ILE A 233 -20.01 14.03 -18.98
N THR A 234 -19.02 14.83 -19.34
CA THR A 234 -18.40 14.83 -20.69
C THR A 234 -17.77 13.47 -21.05
N ASN A 235 -17.22 12.76 -20.07
CA ASN A 235 -16.55 11.47 -20.29
C ASN A 235 -17.52 10.30 -20.46
N ILE A 236 -18.84 10.52 -20.30
CA ILE A 236 -19.86 9.50 -20.50
C ILE A 236 -20.36 9.52 -21.94
N VAL A 237 -20.21 8.39 -22.62
CA VAL A 237 -20.64 8.19 -23.99
C VAL A 237 -21.70 7.09 -24.10
N GLU A 238 -22.63 7.25 -25.03
CA GLU A 238 -23.65 6.24 -25.31
C GLU A 238 -23.08 5.01 -26.01
N LYS A 239 -22.12 5.22 -26.91
CA LYS A 239 -21.42 4.19 -27.67
C LYS A 239 -19.94 4.44 -27.62
N LEU A 240 -19.16 3.37 -27.50
CA LEU A 240 -17.72 3.48 -27.59
C LEU A 240 -17.28 4.01 -28.96
N PRO A 241 -16.19 4.78 -29.05
CA PRO A 241 -15.58 5.18 -30.31
C PRO A 241 -15.30 3.98 -31.25
N PRO A 242 -15.44 4.14 -32.56
CA PRO A 242 -15.31 3.01 -33.52
C PRO A 242 -13.94 2.31 -33.49
N ASP A 243 -12.87 3.04 -33.25
CA ASP A 243 -11.52 2.53 -33.07
C ASP A 243 -11.43 1.58 -31.86
N ILE A 244 -12.00 1.99 -30.73
CA ILE A 244 -12.08 1.17 -29.52
C ILE A 244 -13.00 -0.05 -29.73
N GLN A 245 -14.13 0.13 -30.40
CA GLN A 245 -15.03 -0.98 -30.71
C GLN A 245 -14.34 -2.08 -31.52
N ASN A 246 -13.51 -1.71 -32.48
CA ASN A 246 -12.74 -2.63 -33.30
C ASN A 246 -11.70 -3.40 -32.48
N LEU A 247 -11.06 -2.73 -31.51
CA LEU A 247 -10.07 -3.34 -30.62
C LEU A 247 -10.68 -4.37 -29.66
N ILE A 248 -11.89 -4.10 -29.17
CA ILE A 248 -12.54 -4.94 -28.15
C ILE A 248 -13.42 -6.05 -28.74
N THR A 249 -13.19 -6.46 -30.00
CA THR A 249 -14.02 -7.47 -30.68
C THR A 249 -14.20 -8.78 -29.91
N ARG A 250 -13.24 -9.16 -29.08
CA ARG A 250 -13.25 -10.38 -28.24
C ARG A 250 -13.92 -10.19 -26.87
N GLN A 251 -14.18 -8.95 -26.44
CA GLN A 251 -14.76 -8.64 -25.13
C GLN A 251 -16.29 -8.56 -25.20
N ARG A 252 -16.96 -9.72 -25.11
CA ARG A 252 -18.42 -9.84 -25.28
C ARG A 252 -19.24 -8.96 -24.33
N SER A 253 -18.77 -8.76 -23.09
CA SER A 253 -19.45 -7.95 -22.07
C SER A 253 -19.58 -6.47 -22.44
N TYR A 254 -18.67 -5.94 -23.27
CA TYR A 254 -18.69 -4.55 -23.74
C TYR A 254 -19.45 -4.36 -25.05
N LYS A 255 -19.94 -5.43 -25.69
CA LYS A 255 -20.73 -5.37 -26.93
C LYS A 255 -22.23 -5.23 -26.72
N ILE A 256 -22.70 -5.45 -25.49
CA ILE A 256 -24.12 -5.40 -25.18
C ILE A 256 -24.50 -3.92 -25.04
N SER A 257 -25.14 -3.37 -26.09
CA SER A 257 -25.76 -2.04 -26.05
C SER A 257 -27.19 -2.17 -25.63
N ASN A 258 -27.59 -1.47 -24.60
CA ASN A 258 -29.00 -1.28 -24.25
C ASN A 258 -29.17 0.19 -23.77
N ASP A 259 -30.43 0.64 -23.70
CA ASP A 259 -30.79 2.02 -23.38
C ASP A 259 -30.32 2.48 -21.97
N PHE A 260 -29.95 1.52 -21.11
CA PHE A 260 -29.49 1.77 -19.71
C PHE A 260 -27.98 1.70 -19.54
N ILE A 261 -27.24 1.30 -20.58
CA ILE A 261 -25.79 1.17 -20.53
C ILE A 261 -25.14 2.42 -21.10
N ARG A 262 -24.13 2.92 -20.39
CA ARG A 262 -23.21 3.96 -20.83
C ARG A 262 -21.77 3.55 -20.57
N TYR A 263 -20.85 4.25 -21.18
CA TYR A 263 -19.43 4.00 -21.00
C TYR A 263 -18.76 5.30 -20.52
N TYR A 264 -18.04 5.22 -19.42
CA TYR A 264 -17.16 6.28 -19.00
C TYR A 264 -15.79 6.00 -19.59
N VAL A 265 -15.25 6.92 -20.39
CA VAL A 265 -14.00 6.76 -21.13
C VAL A 265 -13.06 7.88 -20.75
N VAL A 266 -11.88 7.53 -20.24
CA VAL A 266 -10.87 8.49 -19.84
C VAL A 266 -9.48 8.07 -20.29
N ASN A 267 -8.67 9.05 -20.72
CA ASN A 267 -7.27 8.85 -21.04
C ASN A 267 -6.41 9.34 -19.89
N LYS A 268 -5.49 8.51 -19.42
CA LYS A 268 -4.61 8.79 -18.29
C LYS A 268 -3.20 8.28 -18.55
N LYS A 269 -2.23 8.94 -17.92
CA LYS A 269 -0.86 8.45 -17.84
C LYS A 269 -0.61 7.81 -16.48
N ALA A 270 0.06 6.67 -16.48
CA ALA A 270 0.44 5.98 -15.26
C ALA A 270 1.60 5.01 -15.51
N LEU A 271 2.21 4.53 -14.43
CA LEU A 271 3.28 3.54 -14.50
C LEU A 271 2.73 2.13 -14.80
N ASP A 272 1.53 1.82 -14.31
CA ASP A 272 0.93 0.50 -14.47
C ASP A 272 -0.61 0.54 -14.55
N THR A 273 -1.19 -0.62 -14.85
CA THR A 273 -2.64 -0.79 -15.04
C THR A 273 -3.45 -0.63 -13.75
N GLY A 274 -2.88 -1.00 -12.60
CA GLY A 274 -3.56 -0.86 -11.31
C GLY A 274 -3.73 0.60 -10.91
N ILE A 275 -2.66 1.38 -11.04
CA ILE A 275 -2.70 2.82 -10.75
C ILE A 275 -3.63 3.55 -11.71
N VAL A 276 -3.53 3.29 -13.02
CA VAL A 276 -4.40 3.99 -13.98
C VAL A 276 -5.87 3.69 -13.74
N THR A 277 -6.19 2.45 -13.37
CA THR A 277 -7.56 2.05 -13.04
C THR A 277 -8.07 2.80 -11.81
N ARG A 278 -7.24 2.94 -10.77
CA ARG A 278 -7.56 3.70 -9.57
C ARG A 278 -7.78 5.18 -9.87
N LEU A 279 -6.86 5.82 -10.57
CA LEU A 279 -6.96 7.24 -10.94
C LEU A 279 -8.20 7.52 -11.80
N ALA A 280 -8.50 6.64 -12.75
CA ALA A 280 -9.69 6.76 -13.58
C ALA A 280 -11.00 6.57 -12.79
N TYR A 281 -10.96 5.71 -11.76
CA TYR A 281 -12.10 5.50 -10.90
C TYR A 281 -12.32 6.69 -9.93
N GLU A 282 -11.26 7.27 -9.40
CA GLU A 282 -11.34 8.52 -8.62
C GLU A 282 -11.98 9.64 -9.44
N ASP A 283 -11.60 9.79 -10.73
CA ASP A 283 -12.25 10.77 -11.61
C ASP A 283 -13.73 10.44 -11.81
N LEU A 284 -14.05 9.16 -12.04
CA LEU A 284 -15.44 8.71 -12.18
C LEU A 284 -16.27 9.05 -10.93
N SER A 285 -15.73 8.75 -9.75
CA SER A 285 -16.39 9.05 -8.47
C SER A 285 -16.62 10.55 -8.31
N ASN A 286 -15.59 11.35 -8.53
CA ASN A 286 -15.66 12.81 -8.44
C ASN A 286 -16.69 13.41 -9.44
N ASP A 287 -16.69 12.93 -10.69
CA ASP A 287 -17.63 13.39 -11.71
C ASP A 287 -19.07 13.11 -11.31
N PHE A 288 -19.32 11.96 -10.65
CA PHE A 288 -20.64 11.62 -10.14
C PHE A 288 -21.02 12.46 -8.92
N ASP A 289 -20.13 12.60 -7.95
CA ASP A 289 -20.38 13.36 -6.72
C ASP A 289 -20.71 14.83 -7.00
N PHE A 290 -20.04 15.43 -8.00
CA PHE A 290 -20.28 16.84 -8.37
C PHE A 290 -21.46 17.09 -9.29
N ASN A 291 -21.84 16.11 -10.11
CA ASN A 291 -22.78 16.35 -11.22
C ASN A 291 -24.13 15.66 -11.07
N LEU A 292 -24.27 14.70 -10.18
CA LEU A 292 -25.50 13.90 -10.06
C LEU A 292 -25.99 13.90 -8.60
N GLU A 293 -27.12 14.55 -8.38
CA GLU A 293 -27.81 14.61 -7.07
C GLU A 293 -28.43 13.27 -6.65
N ASP A 294 -28.60 12.30 -7.58
CA ASP A 294 -29.29 11.02 -7.40
C ASP A 294 -28.40 9.81 -7.76
N ILE A 295 -27.26 9.68 -7.10
CA ILE A 295 -26.37 8.52 -7.29
C ILE A 295 -26.92 7.23 -6.65
N ALA A 296 -27.94 7.34 -5.82
CA ALA A 296 -28.49 6.21 -5.04
C ALA A 296 -28.84 4.96 -5.88
N ASN A 297 -28.84 5.07 -7.20
CA ASN A 297 -29.32 4.05 -8.14
C ASN A 297 -28.25 3.58 -9.16
N LEU A 298 -27.00 4.03 -9.07
CA LEU A 298 -25.91 3.54 -9.90
C LEU A 298 -25.05 2.55 -9.11
N LYS A 299 -24.95 1.32 -9.60
CA LYS A 299 -23.96 0.38 -9.09
C LYS A 299 -22.61 0.75 -9.70
N MET A 300 -21.70 1.24 -8.86
CA MET A 300 -20.34 1.55 -9.30
C MET A 300 -19.67 0.30 -9.90
N PRO A 301 -18.91 0.45 -11.00
CA PRO A 301 -18.32 -0.67 -11.69
C PRO A 301 -17.19 -1.31 -10.87
N SER A 302 -17.16 -2.63 -10.79
CA SER A 302 -16.11 -3.41 -10.14
C SER A 302 -14.96 -3.77 -11.08
N THR A 303 -15.10 -3.48 -12.38
CA THR A 303 -14.09 -3.80 -13.40
C THR A 303 -13.96 -2.67 -14.40
N ALA A 304 -12.75 -2.48 -14.90
CA ALA A 304 -12.42 -1.56 -15.99
C ALA A 304 -11.79 -2.32 -17.16
N LEU A 305 -12.01 -1.85 -18.37
CA LEU A 305 -11.23 -2.26 -19.52
C LEU A 305 -10.10 -1.25 -19.71
N VAL A 306 -8.86 -1.73 -19.61
CA VAL A 306 -7.66 -0.90 -19.77
C VAL A 306 -7.04 -1.23 -21.13
N ILE A 307 -6.82 -0.22 -21.92
CA ILE A 307 -6.26 -0.29 -23.28
C ILE A 307 -4.98 0.54 -23.32
N ASN A 308 -3.97 -0.05 -23.89
CA ASN A 308 -2.71 0.60 -24.23
C ASN A 308 -2.26 0.06 -25.61
N ASP A 309 -1.29 0.66 -26.24
CA ASP A 309 -0.78 0.26 -27.57
C ASP A 309 -0.40 -1.22 -27.68
N SER A 310 -0.01 -1.84 -26.57
CA SER A 310 0.52 -3.21 -26.53
C SER A 310 -0.49 -4.26 -26.07
N PHE A 311 -1.59 -3.87 -25.40
CA PHE A 311 -2.55 -4.84 -24.83
C PHE A 311 -3.92 -4.24 -24.54
N ILE A 312 -4.88 -5.14 -24.38
CA ILE A 312 -6.22 -4.88 -23.88
C ILE A 312 -6.46 -5.84 -22.72
N ARG A 313 -6.79 -5.32 -21.56
CA ARG A 313 -6.91 -6.10 -20.34
C ARG A 313 -8.13 -5.64 -19.52
N ASN A 314 -8.86 -6.61 -18.95
CA ASN A 314 -9.83 -6.32 -17.91
C ASN A 314 -9.09 -6.24 -16.57
N GLU A 315 -9.19 -5.11 -15.91
CA GLU A 315 -8.69 -4.91 -14.57
C GLU A 315 -9.85 -4.83 -13.58
N LYS A 316 -9.66 -5.39 -12.41
CA LYS A 316 -10.58 -5.18 -11.30
C LYS A 316 -10.33 -3.80 -10.73
N VAL A 317 -11.37 -3.08 -10.37
CA VAL A 317 -11.26 -1.89 -9.55
C VAL A 317 -11.00 -2.37 -8.12
N TYR A 318 -9.73 -2.37 -7.72
CA TYR A 318 -9.37 -2.74 -6.36
C TYR A 318 -9.58 -1.55 -5.44
N TYR A 319 -10.62 -1.63 -4.66
CA TYR A 319 -10.68 -0.90 -3.41
C TYR A 319 -9.92 -1.72 -2.40
N PHE A 320 -8.75 -1.26 -1.98
CA PHE A 320 -7.97 -1.84 -0.90
C PHE A 320 -8.37 -3.29 -0.55
N ASP A 321 -7.75 -4.23 -1.24
CA ASP A 321 -7.70 -5.66 -0.88
C ASP A 321 -9.00 -6.45 -0.64
N ASN A 322 -10.15 -6.00 -1.13
CA ASN A 322 -11.32 -6.86 -1.24
C ASN A 322 -11.17 -7.84 -2.41
N GLU A 323 -10.07 -8.58 -2.45
CA GLU A 323 -10.03 -9.78 -3.26
C GLU A 323 -10.91 -10.84 -2.57
N GLU A 324 -11.98 -11.25 -3.24
CA GLU A 324 -12.83 -12.37 -2.86
C GLU A 324 -12.10 -13.72 -2.82
N ASP A 325 -10.82 -13.77 -3.15
CA ASP A 325 -9.93 -14.91 -3.02
C ASP A 325 -9.21 -14.96 -1.66
N ILE A 326 -9.82 -14.44 -0.60
CA ILE A 326 -9.52 -14.98 0.71
C ILE A 326 -10.05 -16.40 0.64
N VAL A 327 -9.17 -17.37 0.39
CA VAL A 327 -9.36 -18.69 0.97
C VAL A 327 -9.48 -18.40 2.45
N VAL A 328 -10.72 -18.32 2.90
CA VAL A 328 -11.06 -18.32 4.33
C VAL A 328 -10.58 -19.67 4.79
N THR A 329 -9.27 -19.75 5.08
CA THR A 329 -8.80 -20.82 5.90
C THR A 329 -9.64 -20.73 7.13
N GLU A 330 -10.35 -21.80 7.44
CA GLU A 330 -11.18 -22.05 8.59
C GLU A 330 -10.76 -21.27 9.86
N SER A 331 -10.73 -19.94 9.79
CA SER A 331 -10.92 -19.10 10.94
C SER A 331 -12.34 -19.42 11.38
N GLN A 332 -12.50 -19.89 12.60
CA GLN A 332 -13.83 -20.11 13.17
C GLN A 332 -14.74 -19.00 12.65
N PRO A 333 -15.85 -19.33 11.98
CA PRO A 333 -16.70 -18.31 11.37
C PRO A 333 -16.92 -17.22 12.41
N LEU A 334 -16.86 -15.96 12.00
CA LEU A 334 -17.07 -14.84 12.92
C LEU A 334 -18.34 -15.04 13.77
N GLY A 335 -19.33 -15.76 13.20
CA GLY A 335 -20.53 -16.21 13.88
C GLY A 335 -20.27 -17.11 15.10
N GLU A 336 -19.40 -18.12 14.98
CA GLU A 336 -19.07 -18.99 16.13
C GLU A 336 -18.32 -18.21 17.22
N THR A 337 -17.44 -17.31 16.83
CA THR A 337 -16.75 -16.43 17.78
C THR A 337 -17.73 -15.51 18.51
N ILE A 338 -18.70 -14.93 17.79
CA ILE A 338 -19.75 -14.10 18.36
C ILE A 338 -20.65 -14.94 19.30
N ASP A 339 -21.01 -16.16 18.91
CA ASP A 339 -21.85 -17.02 19.74
C ASP A 339 -21.11 -17.48 21.01
N ASN A 340 -19.81 -17.76 20.90
CA ASN A 340 -18.96 -18.04 22.08
C ASN A 340 -18.86 -16.81 23.02
N ILE A 341 -18.83 -15.58 22.46
CA ILE A 341 -18.84 -14.35 23.25
C ILE A 341 -20.20 -14.16 23.93
N LYS A 342 -21.32 -14.44 23.23
CA LYS A 342 -22.68 -14.35 23.80
C LYS A 342 -22.91 -15.34 24.93
N GLN A 343 -22.25 -16.50 24.91
CA GLN A 343 -22.32 -17.49 26.00
C GLN A 343 -21.56 -17.06 27.26
N LYS A 344 -20.66 -16.08 27.15
CA LYS A 344 -19.98 -15.49 28.33
C LYS A 344 -20.87 -14.50 29.02
N THR A 345 -20.86 -14.50 30.34
CA THR A 345 -21.57 -13.55 31.18
C THR A 345 -20.89 -12.15 31.12
N LEU A 346 -21.12 -11.44 30.03
CA LEU A 346 -20.63 -10.07 29.85
C LEU A 346 -21.70 -9.07 30.31
N SER A 347 -21.27 -7.95 30.88
CA SER A 347 -22.19 -6.87 31.21
C SER A 347 -22.84 -6.31 29.92
N LYS A 348 -24.06 -5.78 30.06
CA LYS A 348 -24.79 -5.18 28.95
C LYS A 348 -23.96 -4.09 28.24
N ASP A 349 -23.27 -3.25 29.01
CA ASP A 349 -22.42 -2.18 28.52
C ASP A 349 -21.31 -2.73 27.59
N ILE A 350 -20.63 -3.80 28.01
CA ILE A 350 -19.57 -4.45 27.19
C ILE A 350 -20.15 -5.01 25.90
N LEU A 351 -21.33 -5.63 25.95
CA LEU A 351 -21.99 -6.18 24.76
C LEU A 351 -22.40 -5.06 23.79
N ASP A 352 -23.00 -3.97 24.28
CA ASP A 352 -23.42 -2.84 23.45
C ASP A 352 -22.22 -2.18 22.75
N ARG A 353 -21.10 -2.07 23.44
CA ARG A 353 -19.85 -1.55 22.89
C ARG A 353 -19.27 -2.50 21.82
N LEU A 354 -19.25 -3.80 22.08
CA LEU A 354 -18.77 -4.79 21.12
C LEU A 354 -19.63 -4.80 19.86
N TYR A 355 -20.96 -4.74 19.98
CA TYR A 355 -21.85 -4.65 18.83
C TYR A 355 -21.66 -3.35 18.05
N SER A 356 -21.40 -2.23 18.73
CA SER A 356 -21.09 -0.97 18.06
C SER A 356 -19.76 -1.05 17.31
N ALA A 357 -18.73 -1.63 17.90
CA ALA A 357 -17.46 -1.86 17.24
C ALA A 357 -17.59 -2.75 15.99
N LEU A 358 -18.30 -3.89 16.09
CA LEU A 358 -18.55 -4.79 14.96
C LEU A 358 -19.37 -4.11 13.85
N ARG A 359 -20.32 -3.22 14.23
CA ARG A 359 -21.09 -2.43 13.26
C ARG A 359 -20.19 -1.50 12.46
N HIS A 360 -19.32 -0.75 13.14
CA HIS A 360 -18.40 0.17 12.47
C HIS A 360 -17.33 -0.57 11.65
N LEU A 361 -16.85 -1.72 12.11
CA LEU A 361 -15.98 -2.58 11.31
C LEU A 361 -16.67 -2.96 9.99
N ARG A 362 -17.90 -3.45 10.04
CA ARG A 362 -18.68 -3.80 8.85
C ARG A 362 -18.96 -2.59 7.95
N ILE A 363 -19.28 -1.43 8.51
CA ILE A 363 -19.50 -0.21 7.73
C ILE A 363 -18.19 0.17 7.04
N GLY A 364 -17.04 0.13 7.73
CA GLY A 364 -15.74 0.39 7.14
C GLY A 364 -15.42 -0.56 5.98
N ASP A 365 -15.68 -1.87 6.13
CA ASP A 365 -15.48 -2.86 5.05
C ASP A 365 -16.32 -2.58 3.79
N GLN A 366 -17.47 -1.94 3.96
CA GLN A 366 -18.37 -1.59 2.85
C GLN A 366 -18.04 -0.24 2.19
N GLN A 367 -17.17 0.57 2.81
CA GLN A 367 -16.80 1.86 2.24
C GLN A 367 -15.78 1.69 1.12
N THR A 368 -15.93 2.51 0.11
CA THR A 368 -15.01 2.57 -1.03
C THR A 368 -13.87 3.56 -0.78
N GLU A 369 -14.16 4.63 -0.05
CA GLU A 369 -13.22 5.70 0.27
C GLU A 369 -12.34 5.31 1.47
N ILE A 370 -11.02 5.46 1.31
CA ILE A 370 -10.05 5.05 2.35
C ILE A 370 -10.22 5.84 3.64
N GLU A 371 -10.54 7.12 3.55
CA GLU A 371 -10.75 8.00 4.67
C GLU A 371 -11.96 7.54 5.49
N GLN A 372 -13.05 7.19 4.81
CA GLN A 372 -14.27 6.68 5.45
C GLN A 372 -14.04 5.30 6.09
N ARG A 373 -13.26 4.42 5.44
CA ARG A 373 -12.83 3.15 6.03
C ARG A 373 -12.02 3.38 7.29
N PHE A 374 -11.00 4.23 7.21
CA PHE A 374 -10.14 4.57 8.34
C PHE A 374 -10.93 5.13 9.51
N ILE A 375 -11.83 6.10 9.27
CA ILE A 375 -12.69 6.69 10.32
C ILE A 375 -13.53 5.61 10.98
N ASN A 376 -14.17 4.73 10.23
CA ASN A 376 -15.02 3.68 10.79
C ASN A 376 -14.21 2.65 11.58
N TYR A 377 -13.02 2.25 11.11
CA TYR A 377 -12.13 1.36 11.86
C TYR A 377 -11.62 2.01 13.15
N TRP A 378 -11.30 3.30 13.08
CA TRP A 378 -10.91 4.07 14.26
C TRP A 378 -12.05 4.12 15.30
N ILE A 379 -13.27 4.41 14.88
CA ILE A 379 -14.46 4.40 15.76
C ILE A 379 -14.67 3.00 16.36
N ALA A 380 -14.47 1.93 15.58
CA ALA A 380 -14.56 0.56 16.09
C ALA A 380 -13.52 0.31 17.21
N LEU A 381 -12.27 0.75 17.03
CA LEU A 381 -11.24 0.68 18.07
C LEU A 381 -11.60 1.51 19.30
N GLU A 382 -12.14 2.71 19.12
CA GLU A 382 -12.60 3.53 20.23
C GLU A 382 -13.68 2.82 21.05
N PHE A 383 -14.66 2.18 20.44
CA PHE A 383 -15.66 1.39 21.15
C PHE A 383 -15.06 0.25 21.97
N ILE A 384 -14.01 -0.41 21.46
CA ILE A 384 -13.33 -1.50 22.19
C ILE A 384 -12.51 -0.97 23.35
N PHE A 385 -11.75 0.10 23.17
CA PHE A 385 -10.76 0.57 24.13
C PHE A 385 -11.23 1.73 25.03
N ALA A 386 -12.29 2.47 24.67
CA ALA A 386 -12.83 3.49 25.56
C ALA A 386 -13.30 2.89 26.89
N SER A 387 -13.12 3.59 27.99
CA SER A 387 -13.62 3.19 29.31
C SER A 387 -14.06 4.43 30.09
N PRO A 388 -15.30 4.48 30.53
CA PRO A 388 -15.79 5.60 31.35
C PRO A 388 -15.15 5.65 32.74
N HIS A 389 -14.48 4.55 33.16
CA HIS A 389 -13.88 4.42 34.49
C HIS A 389 -12.34 4.58 34.46
N SER A 390 -11.75 4.88 33.33
CA SER A 390 -10.30 5.07 33.20
C SER A 390 -9.95 6.54 33.10
N SER A 391 -8.90 6.95 33.80
CA SER A 391 -8.28 8.27 33.64
C SER A 391 -7.39 8.34 32.40
N GLU A 392 -7.03 7.18 31.81
CA GLU A 392 -6.23 7.10 30.57
C GLU A 392 -7.12 7.46 29.37
N SER A 393 -6.58 8.21 28.40
CA SER A 393 -7.25 8.46 27.13
C SER A 393 -7.45 7.17 26.35
N THR A 394 -8.45 7.15 25.47
CA THR A 394 -8.68 5.99 24.58
C THR A 394 -7.43 5.64 23.76
N PHE A 395 -6.70 6.65 23.27
CA PHE A 395 -5.47 6.47 22.51
C PHE A 395 -4.35 5.81 23.34
N GLU A 396 -4.15 6.24 24.59
CA GLU A 396 -3.17 5.61 25.50
C GLU A 396 -3.52 4.15 25.76
N ARG A 397 -4.79 3.85 25.90
CA ARG A 397 -5.28 2.48 26.09
C ARG A 397 -5.08 1.63 24.81
N ILE A 398 -5.36 2.16 23.64
CA ILE A 398 -5.05 1.49 22.36
C ILE A 398 -3.56 1.18 22.29
N LYS A 399 -2.70 2.18 22.53
CA LYS A 399 -1.24 2.02 22.48
C LYS A 399 -0.71 0.97 23.48
N LYS A 400 -1.35 0.85 24.63
CA LYS A 400 -0.96 -0.08 25.68
C LYS A 400 -1.42 -1.51 25.41
N TYR A 401 -2.69 -1.70 25.07
CA TYR A 401 -3.30 -3.04 25.02
C TYR A 401 -3.37 -3.66 23.61
N LEU A 402 -3.42 -2.86 22.55
CA LEU A 402 -3.48 -3.40 21.19
C LEU A 402 -2.25 -4.25 20.83
N PRO A 403 -1.00 -3.83 21.15
CA PRO A 403 0.17 -4.67 20.93
C PRO A 403 0.08 -6.03 21.62
N GLU A 404 -0.35 -6.07 22.90
CA GLU A 404 -0.49 -7.33 23.66
C GLU A 404 -1.52 -8.28 23.01
N ILE A 405 -2.64 -7.74 22.50
CA ILE A 405 -3.65 -8.52 21.77
C ILE A 405 -3.08 -9.07 20.47
N LEU A 406 -2.33 -8.24 19.72
CA LEU A 406 -1.71 -8.64 18.47
C LEU A 406 -0.63 -9.72 18.70
N GLU A 407 0.16 -9.63 19.75
CA GLU A 407 1.15 -10.64 20.14
C GLU A 407 0.49 -11.98 20.44
N CYS A 408 -0.61 -12.03 21.21
CA CYS A 408 -1.34 -13.25 21.50
C CYS A 408 -1.81 -13.99 20.23
N CYS A 409 -2.16 -13.26 19.17
CA CYS A 409 -2.61 -13.82 17.92
C CYS A 409 -1.47 -14.10 16.93
N TYR A 410 -0.26 -13.57 17.17
CA TYR A 410 0.86 -13.61 16.22
C TYR A 410 1.30 -15.04 15.88
N VAL A 411 1.55 -15.87 16.87
CA VAL A 411 1.98 -17.27 16.67
C VAL A 411 0.94 -18.06 15.89
N LYS A 412 -0.35 -17.93 16.26
CA LYS A 412 -1.45 -18.61 15.57
C LYS A 412 -1.53 -18.19 14.11
N ARG A 413 -1.45 -16.90 13.81
CA ARG A 413 -1.48 -16.38 12.43
C ARG A 413 -0.31 -16.90 11.61
N ASN A 414 0.90 -16.94 12.17
CA ASN A 414 2.08 -17.44 11.48
C ASN A 414 1.98 -18.95 11.18
N ILE A 415 1.48 -19.75 12.11
CA ILE A 415 1.27 -21.19 11.88
C ILE A 415 0.23 -21.40 10.79
N LEU A 416 -0.89 -20.68 10.81
CA LEU A 416 -1.92 -20.76 9.78
C LEU A 416 -1.38 -20.33 8.41
N TYR A 417 -0.59 -19.26 8.36
CA TYR A 417 0.07 -18.82 7.14
C TYR A 417 1.00 -19.87 6.56
N ILE A 418 1.89 -20.46 7.39
CA ILE A 418 2.81 -21.53 6.97
C ILE A 418 2.04 -22.74 6.44
N ASN A 419 0.98 -23.16 7.13
CA ASN A 419 0.15 -24.26 6.67
C ASN A 419 -0.52 -23.99 5.32
N ASN A 420 -0.96 -22.75 5.09
CA ASN A 420 -1.59 -22.36 3.83
C ASN A 420 -0.60 -22.33 2.68
N VAL A 421 0.57 -21.72 2.89
CA VAL A 421 1.66 -21.72 1.88
C VAL A 421 2.11 -23.13 1.56
N SER A 422 2.24 -23.99 2.56
CA SER A 422 2.59 -25.40 2.37
C SER A 422 1.52 -26.17 1.59
N SER A 423 0.24 -25.96 1.90
CA SER A 423 -0.86 -26.66 1.24
C SER A 423 -1.09 -26.18 -0.21
N THR A 424 -0.78 -24.93 -0.54
CA THR A 424 -0.83 -24.43 -1.92
C THR A 424 0.33 -24.94 -2.76
N ASN A 425 1.52 -25.07 -2.19
CA ASN A 425 2.68 -25.60 -2.91
C ASN A 425 2.59 -27.11 -3.18
N TYR A 426 1.92 -27.89 -2.32
CA TYR A 426 1.67 -29.32 -2.58
C TYR A 426 0.62 -29.60 -3.67
N LYS A 427 -0.18 -28.62 -4.06
CA LYS A 427 -1.11 -28.75 -5.20
C LYS A 427 -0.47 -28.40 -6.55
N CYS A 428 0.75 -27.89 -6.55
CA CYS A 428 1.51 -27.53 -7.75
C CYS A 428 2.66 -28.52 -8.08
N LEU A 429 2.86 -29.56 -7.28
CA LEU A 429 3.68 -30.73 -7.57
C LEU A 429 2.78 -31.93 -7.89
#